data_f4a7c02c12fdaf2887881f2cb2f2d0bf
#
_entry.id   f4a7c02c12fdaf2887881f2cb2f2d0bf
#
_cell.length_a   1.000
_cell.length_b   1.000
_cell.length_c   1.000
_cell.angle_alpha   90.00
_cell.angle_beta   90.00
_cell.angle_gamma   90.00
#
_symmetry.space_group_name_H-M   'P 1'
#
loop_
_entity.id
_entity.type
_entity.pdbx_description
1 polymer ?
#
loop_
_entity_poly.entity_id
_entity_poly.type
_entity_poly.pdbx_seq_one_letter_code
_entity_poly.pdbx_strand_id
1 'polypeptide(L)'
;MMPIAERVIMISGASRGIGLAVAKRLLNEGARLSLGVRDTAAARDSLRTCNTTGVRFFPYSATDLKSAENWVAGTVKTFGRLDGLVNNAGVSQPPVALTDDDETGLDEMWAVNVKGPLRLTRLALPHLASSGTGRVVNIASLSGKRVKNVNVGYAMTKFALIALTHATRREGWAQGIRATAICPSFVRTDMTSAVDRVEPADMIQPADLAELVLTALTLPNNAVVAEILVNYTLEDMF
;
A
#
# COMPACT_ATOMS: atom_id res chain seq x y z
N MET A 1 8.11 19.80 -5.24
CA MET A 1 7.97 18.57 -4.42
C MET A 1 8.15 18.93 -2.95
N MET A 2 7.35 18.37 -2.04
CA MET A 2 7.56 18.55 -0.60
C MET A 2 8.73 17.66 -0.13
N PRO A 3 9.56 18.11 0.83
CA PRO A 3 10.61 17.25 1.36
C PRO A 3 9.98 16.02 2.06
N ILE A 4 10.56 14.85 1.86
CA ILE A 4 10.14 13.62 2.52
C ILE A 4 10.95 13.35 3.81
N ALA A 5 12.15 13.94 3.92
CA ALA A 5 12.99 13.83 5.10
C ALA A 5 12.21 14.21 6.37
N GLU A 6 12.41 13.46 7.44
CA GLU A 6 11.73 13.60 8.75
C GLU A 6 10.20 13.37 8.73
N ARG A 7 9.57 13.18 7.58
CA ARG A 7 8.14 12.80 7.53
C ARG A 7 7.96 11.38 8.03
N VAL A 8 6.90 11.16 8.80
CA VAL A 8 6.55 9.86 9.37
C VAL A 8 5.60 9.15 8.43
N ILE A 9 6.04 8.02 7.88
CA ILE A 9 5.26 7.23 6.92
C ILE A 9 4.97 5.84 7.48
N MET A 10 3.69 5.50 7.57
CA MET A 10 3.24 4.14 7.88
C MET A 10 3.19 3.30 6.59
N ILE A 11 3.71 2.07 6.65
CA ILE A 11 3.69 1.13 5.51
C ILE A 11 3.21 -0.24 5.99
N SER A 12 2.10 -0.74 5.45
CA SER A 12 1.62 -2.09 5.74
C SER A 12 2.27 -3.13 4.82
N GLY A 13 2.69 -4.28 5.39
CA GLY A 13 3.29 -5.36 4.61
C GLY A 13 4.68 -5.05 4.06
N ALA A 14 5.54 -4.41 4.87
CA ALA A 14 6.87 -3.92 4.46
C ALA A 14 8.01 -4.96 4.60
N SER A 15 7.72 -6.25 4.86
CA SER A 15 8.76 -7.28 5.05
C SER A 15 9.34 -7.82 3.74
N ARG A 16 8.65 -7.64 2.60
CA ARG A 16 9.05 -8.15 1.28
C ARG A 16 8.37 -7.37 0.14
N GLY A 17 8.75 -7.71 -1.10
CA GLY A 17 8.12 -7.19 -2.32
C GLY A 17 8.06 -5.67 -2.40
N ILE A 18 6.94 -5.14 -2.84
CA ILE A 18 6.72 -3.70 -3.05
C ILE A 18 6.93 -2.92 -1.75
N GLY A 19 6.31 -3.38 -0.64
CA GLY A 19 6.40 -2.67 0.64
C GLY A 19 7.83 -2.54 1.17
N LEU A 20 8.66 -3.56 0.98
CA LEU A 20 10.10 -3.50 1.33
C LEU A 20 10.86 -2.54 0.43
N ALA A 21 10.60 -2.55 -0.89
CA ALA A 21 11.23 -1.63 -1.83
C ALA A 21 10.87 -0.16 -1.50
N VAL A 22 9.59 0.11 -1.19
CA VAL A 22 9.13 1.41 -0.73
C VAL A 22 9.84 1.82 0.56
N ALA A 23 9.93 0.93 1.56
CA ALA A 23 10.60 1.22 2.81
C ALA A 23 12.08 1.61 2.58
N LYS A 24 12.82 0.82 1.79
CA LYS A 24 14.22 1.12 1.45
C LYS A 24 14.36 2.46 0.72
N ARG A 25 13.50 2.71 -0.25
CA ARG A 25 13.54 3.96 -1.03
C ARG A 25 13.29 5.19 -0.17
N LEU A 26 12.28 5.13 0.71
CA LEU A 26 11.95 6.25 1.60
C LEU A 26 13.02 6.48 2.68
N LEU A 27 13.65 5.42 3.18
CA LEU A 27 14.78 5.55 4.12
C LEU A 27 15.97 6.27 3.50
N ASN A 28 16.27 5.98 2.24
CA ASN A 28 17.37 6.65 1.52
C ASN A 28 17.11 8.17 1.35
N GLU A 29 15.85 8.61 1.41
CA GLU A 29 15.45 10.02 1.37
C GLU A 29 15.29 10.64 2.78
N GLY A 30 15.63 9.91 3.84
CA GLY A 30 15.58 10.40 5.21
C GLY A 30 14.19 10.40 5.86
N ALA A 31 13.22 9.67 5.32
CA ALA A 31 11.92 9.50 5.96
C ALA A 31 12.03 8.66 7.25
N ARG A 32 11.12 8.92 8.19
CA ARG A 32 10.94 8.10 9.40
C ARG A 32 9.81 7.09 9.15
N LEU A 33 10.07 5.81 9.42
CA LEU A 33 9.15 4.74 9.04
C LEU A 33 8.52 4.03 10.22
N SER A 34 7.22 3.83 10.12
CA SER A 34 6.43 2.95 10.98
C SER A 34 5.93 1.77 10.16
N LEU A 35 6.52 0.59 10.37
CA LEU A 35 6.29 -0.60 9.56
C LEU A 35 5.36 -1.57 10.26
N GLY A 36 4.16 -1.79 9.69
CA GLY A 36 3.19 -2.76 10.17
C GLY A 36 3.35 -4.09 9.44
N VAL A 37 3.76 -5.13 10.17
CA VAL A 37 4.10 -6.44 9.62
C VAL A 37 3.65 -7.57 10.55
N ARG A 38 3.39 -8.76 10.02
CA ARG A 38 3.03 -9.93 10.83
C ARG A 38 4.23 -10.47 11.62
N ASP A 39 5.39 -10.49 11.00
CA ASP A 39 6.67 -10.91 11.60
C ASP A 39 7.65 -9.74 11.62
N THR A 40 7.85 -9.18 12.81
CA THR A 40 8.74 -8.03 13.00
C THR A 40 10.22 -8.42 12.96
N ALA A 41 10.57 -9.69 13.27
CA ALA A 41 11.95 -10.16 13.21
C ALA A 41 12.40 -10.31 11.76
N ALA A 42 11.60 -10.98 10.92
CA ALA A 42 11.86 -11.10 9.49
C ALA A 42 11.93 -9.72 8.79
N ALA A 43 11.07 -8.77 9.19
CA ALA A 43 11.12 -7.41 8.63
C ALA A 43 12.39 -6.64 9.04
N ARG A 44 12.90 -6.83 10.27
CA ARG A 44 14.18 -6.25 10.71
C ARG A 44 15.34 -6.83 9.90
N ASP A 45 15.37 -8.15 9.70
CA ASP A 45 16.41 -8.80 8.92
C ASP A 45 16.42 -8.31 7.47
N SER A 46 15.26 -8.13 6.84
CA SER A 46 15.16 -7.63 5.46
C SER A 46 15.69 -6.20 5.26
N LEU A 47 15.82 -5.43 6.35
CA LEU A 47 16.36 -4.06 6.38
C LEU A 47 17.74 -3.96 7.05
N ARG A 48 18.39 -5.07 7.37
CA ARG A 48 19.68 -5.09 8.12
C ARG A 48 20.82 -4.28 7.47
N THR A 49 20.75 -4.11 6.14
CA THR A 49 21.75 -3.32 5.39
C THR A 49 21.42 -1.82 5.31
N CYS A 50 20.27 -1.40 5.84
CA CYS A 50 19.81 -0.01 5.83
C CYS A 50 20.09 0.66 7.19
N ASN A 51 20.20 1.99 7.18
CA ASN A 51 20.15 2.74 8.44
C ASN A 51 18.71 2.75 8.97
N THR A 52 18.46 2.01 10.04
CA THR A 52 17.11 1.84 10.63
C THR A 52 16.88 2.70 11.87
N THR A 53 17.70 3.71 12.15
CA THR A 53 17.56 4.59 13.32
C THR A 53 16.17 5.23 13.38
N GLY A 54 15.63 5.68 12.23
CA GLY A 54 14.31 6.26 12.07
C GLY A 54 13.16 5.24 11.89
N VAL A 55 13.40 3.92 12.08
CA VAL A 55 12.41 2.85 11.83
C VAL A 55 11.85 2.30 13.12
N ARG A 56 10.53 2.07 13.13
CA ARG A 56 9.85 1.28 14.17
C ARG A 56 8.98 0.22 13.53
N PHE A 57 8.98 -0.97 14.13
CA PHE A 57 8.25 -2.13 13.65
C PHE A 57 7.12 -2.43 14.62
N PHE A 58 5.93 -2.65 14.07
CA PHE A 58 4.73 -2.95 14.84
C PHE A 58 4.09 -4.26 14.36
N PRO A 59 3.70 -5.16 15.28
CA PRO A 59 2.85 -6.29 14.91
C PRO A 59 1.54 -5.79 14.29
N TYR A 60 1.25 -6.21 13.07
CA TYR A 60 0.04 -5.83 12.37
C TYR A 60 -0.50 -6.98 11.51
N SER A 61 -1.78 -7.29 11.68
CA SER A 61 -2.57 -8.13 10.80
C SER A 61 -3.75 -7.35 10.23
N ALA A 62 -3.92 -7.36 8.90
CA ALA A 62 -5.02 -6.64 8.25
C ALA A 62 -6.41 -7.13 8.67
N THR A 63 -6.52 -8.37 9.17
CA THR A 63 -7.76 -8.98 9.66
C THR A 63 -8.07 -8.61 11.12
N ASP A 64 -7.09 -8.10 11.87
CA ASP A 64 -7.22 -7.76 13.29
C ASP A 64 -7.32 -6.24 13.49
N LEU A 65 -8.53 -5.76 13.86
CA LEU A 65 -8.77 -4.34 14.14
C LEU A 65 -7.91 -3.84 15.31
N LYS A 66 -7.74 -4.68 16.36
CA LYS A 66 -6.97 -4.27 17.53
C LYS A 66 -5.49 -4.03 17.21
N SER A 67 -4.92 -4.85 16.32
CA SER A 67 -3.54 -4.63 15.85
C SER A 67 -3.41 -3.31 15.07
N ALA A 68 -4.43 -2.94 14.28
CA ALA A 68 -4.45 -1.67 13.55
C ALA A 68 -4.51 -0.46 14.52
N GLU A 69 -5.39 -0.50 15.52
CA GLU A 69 -5.49 0.53 16.57
C GLU A 69 -4.17 0.71 17.32
N ASN A 70 -3.60 -0.41 17.79
CA ASN A 70 -2.33 -0.40 18.51
C ASN A 70 -1.19 0.16 17.66
N TRP A 71 -1.15 -0.16 16.37
CA TRP A 71 -0.10 0.32 15.47
C TRP A 71 -0.22 1.82 15.19
N VAL A 72 -1.41 2.34 14.89
CA VAL A 72 -1.61 3.79 14.68
C VAL A 72 -1.28 4.55 15.96
N ALA A 73 -1.83 4.14 17.11
CA ALA A 73 -1.56 4.78 18.39
C ALA A 73 -0.06 4.72 18.76
N GLY A 74 0.59 3.56 18.57
CA GLY A 74 2.01 3.39 18.79
C GLY A 74 2.88 4.26 17.89
N THR A 75 2.48 4.45 16.62
CA THR A 75 3.14 5.35 15.69
C THR A 75 3.09 6.79 16.19
N VAL A 76 1.91 7.28 16.51
CA VAL A 76 1.72 8.66 16.98
C VAL A 76 2.44 8.88 18.31
N LYS A 77 2.36 7.92 19.24
CA LYS A 77 3.09 8.00 20.53
C LYS A 77 4.61 8.08 20.32
N THR A 78 5.15 7.32 19.36
CA THR A 78 6.60 7.24 19.16
C THR A 78 7.16 8.43 18.39
N PHE A 79 6.46 8.89 17.36
CA PHE A 79 6.96 9.89 16.44
C PHE A 79 6.36 11.30 16.63
N GLY A 80 5.25 11.41 17.38
CA GLY A 80 4.53 12.66 17.62
C GLY A 80 3.71 13.16 16.42
N ARG A 81 3.78 12.49 15.26
CA ARG A 81 3.10 12.89 14.02
C ARG A 81 2.86 11.70 13.09
N LEU A 82 2.01 11.92 12.09
CA LEU A 82 1.82 11.00 10.97
C LEU A 82 1.58 11.82 9.69
N ASP A 83 2.40 11.61 8.67
CA ASP A 83 2.37 12.38 7.42
C ASP A 83 1.95 11.57 6.21
N GLY A 84 2.10 10.24 6.27
CA GLY A 84 1.72 9.37 5.17
C GLY A 84 1.34 7.96 5.60
N LEU A 85 0.45 7.35 4.82
CA LEU A 85 0.03 5.96 4.94
C LEU A 85 0.14 5.28 3.59
N VAL A 86 0.89 4.17 3.53
CA VAL A 86 0.96 3.29 2.36
C VAL A 86 0.25 1.98 2.69
N ASN A 87 -0.95 1.80 2.17
CA ASN A 87 -1.71 0.56 2.22
C ASN A 87 -1.16 -0.38 1.14
N ASN A 88 -0.23 -1.25 1.51
CA ASN A 88 0.44 -2.18 0.59
C ASN A 88 0.12 -3.65 0.91
N ALA A 89 -0.16 -4.01 2.17
CA ALA A 89 -0.52 -5.39 2.52
C ALA A 89 -1.71 -5.88 1.68
N GLY A 90 -1.56 -7.07 1.08
CA GLY A 90 -2.59 -7.67 0.26
C GLY A 90 -2.32 -9.14 -0.03
N VAL A 91 -3.38 -9.86 -0.43
CA VAL A 91 -3.37 -11.26 -0.83
C VAL A 91 -4.15 -11.45 -2.13
N SER A 92 -3.82 -12.50 -2.89
CA SER A 92 -4.50 -12.86 -4.15
C SER A 92 -4.87 -14.35 -4.20
N GLN A 93 -4.66 -15.06 -3.11
CA GLN A 93 -4.86 -16.50 -3.00
C GLN A 93 -5.70 -16.83 -1.76
N PRO A 94 -6.46 -17.95 -1.81
CA PRO A 94 -6.75 -18.75 -3.00
C PRO A 94 -7.56 -17.95 -4.04
N PRO A 95 -7.43 -18.25 -5.35
CA PRO A 95 -8.23 -17.58 -6.38
C PRO A 95 -9.70 -17.99 -6.25
N VAL A 96 -10.60 -17.07 -6.61
CA VAL A 96 -12.05 -17.32 -6.65
C VAL A 96 -12.58 -16.92 -8.02
N ALA A 97 -13.09 -17.90 -8.75
CA ALA A 97 -13.75 -17.69 -10.04
C ALA A 97 -15.24 -17.37 -9.85
N LEU A 98 -15.88 -16.87 -10.91
CA LEU A 98 -17.33 -16.57 -10.89
C LEU A 98 -18.20 -17.81 -10.67
N THR A 99 -17.70 -18.99 -11.04
CA THR A 99 -18.40 -20.27 -10.96
C THR A 99 -18.08 -21.08 -9.72
N ASP A 100 -17.23 -20.56 -8.82
CA ASP A 100 -16.88 -21.25 -7.58
C ASP A 100 -17.97 -21.07 -6.53
N ASP A 101 -18.37 -22.16 -5.89
CA ASP A 101 -19.32 -22.15 -4.78
C ASP A 101 -18.65 -21.83 -3.43
N ASP A 102 -17.31 -22.00 -3.34
CA ASP A 102 -16.54 -21.69 -2.12
C ASP A 102 -16.06 -20.24 -2.12
N GLU A 103 -16.65 -19.43 -1.22
CA GLU A 103 -16.34 -18.02 -1.04
C GLU A 103 -15.21 -17.75 -0.01
N THR A 104 -14.62 -18.78 0.60
CA THR A 104 -13.60 -18.64 1.65
C THR A 104 -12.43 -17.75 1.20
N GLY A 105 -11.96 -17.93 -0.04
CA GLY A 105 -10.90 -17.11 -0.62
C GLY A 105 -11.32 -15.65 -0.83
N LEU A 106 -12.58 -15.39 -1.18
CA LEU A 106 -13.14 -14.05 -1.32
C LEU A 106 -13.20 -13.35 0.05
N ASP A 107 -13.67 -14.05 1.07
CA ASP A 107 -13.76 -13.51 2.44
C ASP A 107 -12.38 -13.10 2.96
N GLU A 108 -11.35 -13.94 2.75
CA GLU A 108 -9.98 -13.62 3.14
C GLU A 108 -9.46 -12.40 2.37
N MET A 109 -9.60 -12.41 1.02
CA MET A 109 -9.19 -11.28 0.19
C MET A 109 -9.92 -9.99 0.58
N TRP A 110 -11.22 -10.06 0.90
CA TRP A 110 -12.01 -8.91 1.33
C TRP A 110 -11.56 -8.39 2.68
N ALA A 111 -11.30 -9.28 3.63
CA ALA A 111 -10.81 -8.91 4.95
C ALA A 111 -9.45 -8.19 4.88
N VAL A 112 -8.53 -8.71 4.06
CA VAL A 112 -7.16 -8.19 3.95
C VAL A 112 -7.09 -6.97 3.03
N ASN A 113 -7.63 -7.07 1.80
CA ASN A 113 -7.43 -6.06 0.76
C ASN A 113 -8.38 -4.87 0.84
N VAL A 114 -9.52 -5.03 1.54
CA VAL A 114 -10.56 -3.98 1.65
C VAL A 114 -10.72 -3.49 3.08
N LYS A 115 -11.10 -4.39 4.01
CA LYS A 115 -11.34 -3.99 5.41
C LYS A 115 -10.06 -3.51 6.11
N GLY A 116 -8.90 -4.14 5.82
CA GLY A 116 -7.60 -3.73 6.36
C GLY A 116 -7.26 -2.28 6.02
N PRO A 117 -7.15 -1.90 4.73
CA PRO A 117 -6.92 -0.53 4.31
C PRO A 117 -7.98 0.47 4.79
N LEU A 118 -9.27 0.09 4.78
CA LEU A 118 -10.36 0.93 5.30
C LEU A 118 -10.14 1.28 6.78
N ARG A 119 -9.82 0.28 7.62
CA ARG A 119 -9.57 0.45 9.06
C ARG A 119 -8.36 1.33 9.31
N LEU A 120 -7.23 1.05 8.65
CA LEU A 120 -6.02 1.86 8.79
C LEU A 120 -6.25 3.29 8.33
N THR A 121 -6.88 3.50 7.17
CA THR A 121 -7.16 4.84 6.67
C THR A 121 -8.03 5.61 7.64
N ARG A 122 -9.13 5.00 8.15
CA ARG A 122 -10.02 5.63 9.14
C ARG A 122 -9.29 6.05 10.40
N LEU A 123 -8.45 5.16 10.96
CA LEU A 123 -7.68 5.44 12.16
C LEU A 123 -6.60 6.51 11.94
N ALA A 124 -6.00 6.55 10.74
CA ALA A 124 -4.94 7.49 10.39
C ALA A 124 -5.46 8.89 10.03
N LEU A 125 -6.70 9.01 9.52
CA LEU A 125 -7.26 10.28 9.00
C LEU A 125 -7.08 11.47 9.94
N PRO A 126 -7.41 11.41 11.24
CA PRO A 126 -7.26 12.58 12.14
C PRO A 126 -5.81 13.04 12.25
N HIS A 127 -4.87 12.11 12.26
CA HIS A 127 -3.44 12.40 12.37
C HIS A 127 -2.85 12.95 11.07
N LEU A 128 -3.31 12.41 9.92
CA LEU A 128 -2.96 12.92 8.60
C LEU A 128 -3.51 14.34 8.39
N ALA A 129 -4.73 14.61 8.86
CA ALA A 129 -5.32 15.95 8.84
C ALA A 129 -4.48 16.96 9.65
N SER A 130 -4.04 16.57 10.84
CA SER A 130 -3.20 17.39 11.70
C SER A 130 -1.87 17.80 11.06
N SER A 131 -1.37 17.04 10.08
CA SER A 131 -0.16 17.41 9.32
C SER A 131 -0.40 18.51 8.28
N GLY A 132 -1.65 18.77 7.89
CA GLY A 132 -2.03 19.71 6.81
C GLY A 132 -1.58 19.27 5.40
N THR A 133 -0.77 18.22 5.32
CA THR A 133 -0.20 17.68 4.07
C THR A 133 -0.20 16.14 4.06
N GLY A 134 -1.24 15.53 4.64
CA GLY A 134 -1.37 14.08 4.73
C GLY A 134 -1.41 13.39 3.38
N ARG A 135 -0.76 12.24 3.26
CA ARG A 135 -0.73 11.42 2.03
C ARG A 135 -1.19 10.00 2.30
N VAL A 136 -2.08 9.48 1.46
CA VAL A 136 -2.47 8.08 1.45
C VAL A 136 -2.15 7.49 0.08
N VAL A 137 -1.39 6.42 0.06
CA VAL A 137 -1.09 5.67 -1.17
C VAL A 137 -1.62 4.26 -1.01
N ASN A 138 -2.50 3.85 -1.91
CA ASN A 138 -3.06 2.51 -1.95
C ASN A 138 -2.42 1.72 -3.10
N ILE A 139 -1.75 0.61 -2.80
CA ILE A 139 -1.24 -0.30 -3.83
C ILE A 139 -2.40 -1.17 -4.31
N ALA A 140 -3.06 -0.69 -5.36
CA ALA A 140 -4.18 -1.36 -6.00
C ALA A 140 -3.70 -2.41 -7.03
N SER A 141 -4.23 -2.41 -8.22
CA SER A 141 -3.85 -3.26 -9.36
C SER A 141 -4.60 -2.79 -10.61
N LEU A 142 -4.09 -3.11 -11.80
CA LEU A 142 -4.89 -3.06 -13.02
C LEU A 142 -6.13 -3.97 -12.96
N SER A 143 -6.11 -5.03 -12.14
CA SER A 143 -7.30 -5.83 -11.85
C SER A 143 -8.42 -5.05 -11.14
N GLY A 144 -8.13 -3.87 -10.61
CA GLY A 144 -9.15 -2.93 -10.11
C GLY A 144 -9.67 -1.96 -11.17
N LYS A 145 -9.19 -2.04 -12.39
CA LYS A 145 -9.61 -1.21 -13.53
C LYS A 145 -10.31 -2.01 -14.62
N ARG A 146 -9.97 -3.28 -14.73
CA ARG A 146 -10.54 -4.22 -15.71
C ARG A 146 -10.39 -5.66 -15.20
N VAL A 147 -11.18 -6.58 -15.75
CA VAL A 147 -11.12 -8.01 -15.40
C VAL A 147 -10.60 -8.78 -16.62
N LYS A 148 -9.36 -9.30 -16.52
CA LYS A 148 -8.70 -10.12 -17.56
C LYS A 148 -8.29 -11.52 -17.07
N ASN A 149 -8.52 -11.85 -15.81
CA ASN A 149 -8.19 -13.14 -15.22
C ASN A 149 -9.42 -13.77 -14.57
N VAL A 150 -9.33 -15.05 -14.27
CA VAL A 150 -10.42 -15.82 -13.65
C VAL A 150 -10.63 -15.50 -12.16
N ASN A 151 -9.65 -14.87 -11.49
CA ASN A 151 -9.76 -14.51 -10.07
C ASN A 151 -10.62 -13.25 -9.90
N VAL A 152 -11.93 -13.41 -10.02
CA VAL A 152 -12.89 -12.31 -9.88
C VAL A 152 -12.89 -11.74 -8.46
N GLY A 153 -12.68 -12.59 -7.44
CA GLY A 153 -12.60 -12.16 -6.04
C GLY A 153 -11.49 -11.13 -5.83
N TYR A 154 -10.29 -11.39 -6.36
CA TYR A 154 -9.20 -10.41 -6.32
C TYR A 154 -9.55 -9.10 -7.03
N ALA A 155 -10.12 -9.19 -8.24
CA ALA A 155 -10.51 -8.02 -9.01
C ALA A 155 -11.51 -7.16 -8.21
N MET A 156 -12.57 -7.76 -7.66
CA MET A 156 -13.56 -7.06 -6.82
C MET A 156 -12.89 -6.30 -5.67
N THR A 157 -11.95 -6.92 -4.95
CA THR A 157 -11.24 -6.26 -3.86
C THR A 157 -10.40 -5.07 -4.32
N LYS A 158 -9.80 -5.16 -5.51
CA LYS A 158 -8.97 -4.06 -6.06
C LYS A 158 -9.81 -2.91 -6.61
N PHE A 159 -11.00 -3.17 -7.18
CA PHE A 159 -12.00 -2.13 -7.48
C PHE A 159 -12.44 -1.42 -6.19
N ALA A 160 -12.73 -2.16 -5.13
CA ALA A 160 -13.10 -1.60 -3.82
C ALA A 160 -11.99 -0.71 -3.23
N LEU A 161 -10.71 -1.10 -3.39
CA LEU A 161 -9.57 -0.30 -2.92
C LEU A 161 -9.41 1.02 -3.69
N ILE A 162 -9.70 1.04 -5.00
CA ILE A 162 -9.75 2.26 -5.80
C ILE A 162 -10.90 3.17 -5.31
N ALA A 163 -12.08 2.59 -5.07
CA ALA A 163 -13.21 3.34 -4.51
C ALA A 163 -12.85 3.97 -3.15
N LEU A 164 -12.16 3.22 -2.26
CA LEU A 164 -11.65 3.75 -0.99
C LEU A 164 -10.68 4.91 -1.22
N THR A 165 -9.83 4.85 -2.24
CA THR A 165 -8.90 5.95 -2.57
C THR A 165 -9.68 7.22 -2.91
N HIS A 166 -10.70 7.12 -3.75
CA HIS A 166 -11.53 8.28 -4.12
C HIS A 166 -12.35 8.80 -2.94
N ALA A 167 -12.89 7.93 -2.10
CA ALA A 167 -13.57 8.33 -0.87
C ALA A 167 -12.63 9.10 0.07
N THR A 168 -11.39 8.59 0.26
CA THR A 168 -10.36 9.26 1.09
C THR A 168 -9.99 10.64 0.53
N ARG A 169 -9.88 10.77 -0.80
CA ARG A 169 -9.63 12.08 -1.45
C ARG A 169 -10.75 13.06 -1.17
N ARG A 170 -12.00 12.63 -1.32
CA ARG A 170 -13.18 13.48 -1.10
C ARG A 170 -13.28 13.93 0.36
N GLU A 171 -13.18 12.99 1.29
CA GLU A 171 -13.32 13.23 2.73
C GLU A 171 -12.20 14.13 3.28
N GLY A 172 -10.95 13.85 2.90
CA GLY A 172 -9.78 14.52 3.45
C GLY A 172 -9.34 15.80 2.72
N TRP A 173 -10.00 16.17 1.62
CA TRP A 173 -9.52 17.26 0.73
C TRP A 173 -9.36 18.59 1.43
N ALA A 174 -10.38 19.03 2.17
CA ALA A 174 -10.38 20.30 2.90
C ALA A 174 -9.35 20.32 4.04
N GLN A 175 -8.95 19.15 4.53
CA GLN A 175 -7.97 18.96 5.60
C GLN A 175 -6.53 18.77 5.07
N GLY A 176 -6.30 19.00 3.78
CA GLY A 176 -4.98 18.84 3.17
C GLY A 176 -4.56 17.41 2.88
N ILE A 177 -5.43 16.42 3.04
CA ILE A 177 -5.13 15.02 2.72
C ILE A 177 -5.28 14.79 1.22
N ARG A 178 -4.32 14.05 0.64
CA ARG A 178 -4.36 13.60 -0.75
C ARG A 178 -4.16 12.09 -0.81
N ALA A 179 -4.94 11.40 -1.65
CA ALA A 179 -4.81 9.97 -1.81
C ALA A 179 -4.60 9.61 -3.29
N THR A 180 -3.77 8.59 -3.52
CA THR A 180 -3.40 8.07 -4.84
C THR A 180 -3.53 6.56 -4.83
N ALA A 181 -4.19 5.98 -5.85
CA ALA A 181 -4.12 4.56 -6.14
C ALA A 181 -2.99 4.30 -7.14
N ILE A 182 -2.07 3.40 -6.82
CA ILE A 182 -1.11 2.89 -7.79
C ILE A 182 -1.63 1.53 -8.27
N CYS A 183 -1.83 1.41 -9.58
CA CYS A 183 -2.51 0.29 -10.22
C CYS A 183 -1.52 -0.47 -11.12
N PRO A 184 -0.61 -1.29 -10.56
CA PRO A 184 0.34 -2.03 -11.38
C PRO A 184 -0.31 -3.24 -12.06
N SER A 185 0.31 -3.65 -13.16
CA SER A 185 0.21 -4.95 -13.78
C SER A 185 1.05 -5.97 -13.00
N PHE A 186 1.74 -6.92 -13.65
CA PHE A 186 2.60 -7.89 -12.98
C PHE A 186 3.86 -7.23 -12.43
N VAL A 187 4.06 -7.36 -11.12
CA VAL A 187 5.26 -6.89 -10.40
C VAL A 187 6.03 -8.11 -9.92
N ARG A 188 7.32 -8.15 -10.12
CA ARG A 188 8.21 -9.23 -9.68
C ARG A 188 8.25 -9.33 -8.14
N THR A 189 7.39 -10.19 -7.59
CA THR A 189 7.25 -10.45 -6.16
C THR A 189 6.89 -11.91 -5.94
N ASP A 190 6.88 -12.36 -4.68
CA ASP A 190 6.42 -13.71 -4.34
C ASP A 190 4.95 -13.94 -4.75
N MET A 191 4.12 -12.90 -4.77
CA MET A 191 2.72 -13.00 -5.20
C MET A 191 2.58 -13.42 -6.67
N THR A 192 3.57 -13.10 -7.49
CA THR A 192 3.60 -13.39 -8.93
C THR A 192 4.57 -14.50 -9.30
N SER A 193 5.16 -15.19 -8.32
CA SER A 193 6.15 -16.26 -8.55
C SER A 193 5.63 -17.47 -9.36
N ALA A 194 4.31 -17.70 -9.29
CA ALA A 194 3.64 -18.76 -10.06
C ALA A 194 3.14 -18.30 -11.45
N VAL A 195 3.42 -17.07 -11.86
CA VAL A 195 3.08 -16.57 -13.19
C VAL A 195 4.17 -16.98 -14.17
N ASP A 196 3.83 -17.89 -15.07
CA ASP A 196 4.73 -18.47 -16.08
C ASP A 196 4.67 -17.81 -17.46
N ARG A 197 3.63 -17.01 -17.72
CA ARG A 197 3.37 -16.33 -19.00
C ARG A 197 4.15 -15.02 -19.21
N VAL A 198 4.90 -14.59 -18.21
CA VAL A 198 5.72 -13.35 -18.25
C VAL A 198 7.05 -13.65 -17.57
N GLU A 199 8.13 -13.44 -18.30
CA GLU A 199 9.46 -13.61 -17.72
C GLU A 199 9.65 -12.62 -16.54
N PRO A 200 10.28 -13.05 -15.44
CA PRO A 200 10.49 -12.18 -14.28
C PRO A 200 11.26 -10.88 -14.60
N ALA A 201 12.11 -10.90 -15.62
CA ALA A 201 12.86 -9.72 -16.07
C ALA A 201 11.98 -8.69 -16.79
N ASP A 202 10.89 -9.13 -17.43
CA ASP A 202 9.95 -8.28 -18.16
C ASP A 202 8.86 -7.72 -17.23
N MET A 203 8.72 -8.25 -16.00
CA MET A 203 7.78 -7.70 -15.01
C MET A 203 8.27 -6.36 -14.50
N ILE A 204 7.32 -5.50 -14.07
CA ILE A 204 7.62 -4.29 -13.32
C ILE A 204 8.43 -4.66 -12.08
N GLN A 205 9.50 -3.93 -11.80
CA GLN A 205 10.29 -4.18 -10.60
C GLN A 205 9.69 -3.45 -9.38
N PRO A 206 9.78 -4.02 -8.17
CA PRO A 206 9.32 -3.33 -6.95
C PRO A 206 9.94 -1.94 -6.74
N ALA A 207 11.18 -1.74 -7.23
CA ALA A 207 11.86 -0.46 -7.17
C ALA A 207 11.18 0.62 -8.02
N ASP A 208 10.63 0.27 -9.19
CA ASP A 208 9.90 1.22 -10.04
C ASP A 208 8.65 1.75 -9.33
N LEU A 209 7.93 0.87 -8.63
CA LEU A 209 6.77 1.28 -7.84
C LEU A 209 7.16 2.12 -6.62
N ALA A 210 8.33 1.89 -6.05
CA ALA A 210 8.82 2.68 -4.93
C ALA A 210 9.07 4.15 -5.33
N GLU A 211 9.55 4.41 -6.56
CA GLU A 211 9.68 5.77 -7.11
C GLU A 211 8.31 6.44 -7.28
N LEU A 212 7.31 5.72 -7.77
CA LEU A 212 5.95 6.25 -7.93
C LEU A 212 5.30 6.55 -6.56
N VAL A 213 5.54 5.70 -5.55
CA VAL A 213 5.09 5.95 -4.18
C VAL A 213 5.77 7.20 -3.60
N LEU A 214 7.09 7.35 -3.75
CA LEU A 214 7.82 8.54 -3.31
C LEU A 214 7.25 9.80 -3.99
N THR A 215 7.03 9.74 -5.31
CA THR A 215 6.42 10.83 -6.06
C THR A 215 5.05 11.21 -5.48
N ALA A 216 4.15 10.24 -5.29
CA ALA A 216 2.82 10.49 -4.73
C ALA A 216 2.86 11.10 -3.32
N LEU A 217 3.84 10.69 -2.49
CA LEU A 217 4.03 11.20 -1.13
C LEU A 217 4.60 12.62 -1.09
N THR A 218 5.30 13.06 -2.13
CA THR A 218 6.03 14.34 -2.16
C THR A 218 5.36 15.43 -3.01
N LEU A 219 4.33 15.11 -3.79
CA LEU A 219 3.55 16.10 -4.53
C LEU A 219 2.90 17.11 -3.56
N PRO A 220 2.89 18.42 -3.88
CA PRO A 220 2.23 19.43 -3.06
C PRO A 220 0.70 19.29 -3.09
N ASN A 221 0.00 20.00 -2.20
CA ASN A 221 -1.46 19.91 -2.08
C ASN A 221 -2.23 20.35 -3.35
N ASN A 222 -1.64 21.14 -4.21
CA ASN A 222 -2.21 21.63 -5.46
C ASN A 222 -1.85 20.76 -6.70
N ALA A 223 -1.06 19.68 -6.51
CA ALA A 223 -0.72 18.75 -7.57
C ALA A 223 -1.05 17.32 -7.11
N VAL A 224 -2.20 16.81 -7.55
CA VAL A 224 -2.72 15.50 -7.09
C VAL A 224 -2.90 14.57 -8.27
N VAL A 225 -2.29 13.41 -8.18
CA VAL A 225 -2.54 12.29 -9.10
C VAL A 225 -3.48 11.31 -8.41
N ALA A 226 -4.67 11.13 -8.98
CA ALA A 226 -5.68 10.25 -8.39
C ALA A 226 -5.32 8.77 -8.53
N GLU A 227 -4.85 8.41 -9.73
CA GLU A 227 -4.51 7.04 -10.11
C GLU A 227 -3.25 7.03 -10.98
N ILE A 228 -2.39 6.06 -10.76
CA ILE A 228 -1.20 5.80 -11.58
C ILE A 228 -1.33 4.37 -12.10
N LEU A 229 -1.57 4.22 -13.40
CA LEU A 229 -1.60 2.94 -14.07
C LEU A 229 -0.20 2.58 -14.53
N VAL A 230 0.27 1.37 -14.20
CA VAL A 230 1.64 0.93 -14.52
C VAL A 230 1.56 -0.40 -15.26
N ASN A 231 1.90 -0.36 -16.54
CA ASN A 231 1.84 -1.50 -17.44
C ASN A 231 3.24 -2.07 -17.69
N TYR A 232 3.38 -3.41 -17.72
CA TYR A 232 4.61 -4.06 -18.17
C TYR A 232 4.61 -4.27 -19.70
N THR A 233 3.45 -4.15 -20.35
CA THR A 233 3.25 -4.25 -21.78
C THR A 233 2.09 -3.37 -22.21
N LEU A 234 1.93 -3.14 -23.51
CA LEU A 234 0.79 -2.40 -24.03
C LEU A 234 -0.55 -3.05 -23.63
N GLU A 235 -1.45 -2.28 -23.07
CA GLU A 235 -2.82 -2.67 -22.73
C GLU A 235 -3.80 -1.95 -23.66
N ASP A 236 -4.74 -2.68 -24.26
CA ASP A 236 -5.70 -2.11 -25.21
C ASP A 236 -6.72 -1.16 -24.56
N MET A 237 -6.85 -1.20 -23.24
CA MET A 237 -7.85 -0.43 -22.50
C MET A 237 -7.29 0.83 -21.83
N PHE A 238 -5.95 0.97 -21.75
CA PHE A 238 -5.32 2.08 -21.02
C PHE A 238 -4.00 2.49 -21.68
#